data_62b06b9179bd2c4deadf7ab3a4de0009
#
_entry.id   62b06b9179bd2c4deadf7ab3a4de0009
#
_cell.length_a   1.000
_cell.length_b   1.000
_cell.length_c   1.000
_cell.angle_alpha   90.00
_cell.angle_beta   90.00
_cell.angle_gamma   90.00
#
_symmetry.space_group_name_H-M   'P 1'
#
loop_
_entity.id
_entity.type
_entity.pdbx_description
1 polymer ?
#
loop_
_entity_poly.entity_id
_entity_poly.type
_entity_poly.pdbx_seq_one_letter_code
_entity_poly.pdbx_strand_id
1 'polypeptide(L)'
;MASCSGLSILLTDALRSVGIPSRIAGTANWHDNRGNHNWCEVWLDGKWYFTEYYPNELDRSWFLADAGKADPKDRMHAIWASSFKPTGESFPLVWDLRNNDVPAINVTQRYLDIYQEVYQSQLAGGNYVPLKVMMFKDKRNMRKSDDRVAANVDIFCGKDQIGGGRTAGPTQDMNDVLEFMVEKNKVYTLNYFDKNGQWVGEEVKVKEKPVEVKLHL
;
A
#
# COMPACT_ATOMS: atom_id res chain seq x y z
N MET A 1 6.58 18.83 -8.70
CA MET A 1 6.32 17.36 -8.68
C MET A 1 4.81 17.19 -8.59
N ALA A 2 4.19 16.34 -9.41
CA ALA A 2 2.76 16.09 -9.33
C ALA A 2 2.46 15.10 -8.19
N SER A 3 1.33 15.30 -7.49
CA SER A 3 0.87 14.38 -6.44
C SER A 3 0.22 13.12 -7.06
N CYS A 4 0.06 12.05 -6.27
CA CYS A 4 -0.72 10.87 -6.67
C CYS A 4 -2.12 11.26 -7.14
N SER A 5 -2.80 12.19 -6.45
CA SER A 5 -4.12 12.71 -6.86
C SER A 5 -4.07 13.37 -8.24
N GLY A 6 -3.11 14.27 -8.47
CA GLY A 6 -2.98 14.97 -9.75
C GLY A 6 -2.70 14.03 -10.92
N LEU A 7 -1.83 13.04 -10.72
CA LEU A 7 -1.50 12.04 -11.74
C LEU A 7 -2.67 11.09 -12.02
N SER A 8 -3.42 10.69 -10.97
CA SER A 8 -4.61 9.84 -11.11
C SER A 8 -5.74 10.56 -11.82
N ILE A 9 -5.94 11.88 -11.56
CA ILE A 9 -6.89 12.71 -12.27
C ILE A 9 -6.52 12.78 -13.75
N LEU A 10 -5.26 13.10 -14.06
CA LEU A 10 -4.77 13.19 -15.43
C LEU A 10 -4.99 11.88 -16.19
N LEU A 11 -4.65 10.73 -15.60
CA LEU A 11 -4.86 9.42 -16.22
C LEU A 11 -6.36 9.14 -16.44
N THR A 12 -7.20 9.42 -15.44
CA THR A 12 -8.65 9.25 -15.54
C THR A 12 -9.24 10.08 -16.68
N ASP A 13 -8.84 11.34 -16.81
CA ASP A 13 -9.33 12.22 -17.85
C ASP A 13 -8.81 11.82 -19.23
N ALA A 14 -7.55 11.40 -19.33
CA ALA A 14 -6.98 10.88 -20.57
C ALA A 14 -7.74 9.63 -21.07
N LEU A 15 -8.06 8.69 -20.20
CA LEU A 15 -8.84 7.50 -20.54
C LEU A 15 -10.26 7.86 -20.98
N ARG A 16 -10.93 8.78 -20.29
CA ARG A 16 -12.26 9.27 -20.65
C ARG A 16 -12.25 9.95 -22.01
N SER A 17 -11.18 10.71 -22.34
CA SER A 17 -11.06 11.41 -23.63
C SER A 17 -11.03 10.48 -24.84
N VAL A 18 -10.62 9.23 -24.65
CA VAL A 18 -10.63 8.18 -25.69
C VAL A 18 -11.76 7.16 -25.51
N GLY A 19 -12.77 7.49 -24.69
CA GLY A 19 -13.99 6.69 -24.53
C GLY A 19 -13.86 5.50 -23.57
N ILE A 20 -12.81 5.41 -22.77
CA ILE A 20 -12.65 4.37 -21.75
C ILE A 20 -13.27 4.86 -20.43
N PRO A 21 -14.35 4.22 -19.93
CA PRO A 21 -14.93 4.60 -18.65
C PRO A 21 -13.90 4.39 -17.53
N SER A 22 -13.66 5.45 -16.79
CA SER A 22 -12.64 5.47 -15.73
C SER A 22 -13.08 6.36 -14.59
N ARG A 23 -12.52 6.14 -13.41
CA ARG A 23 -12.81 6.91 -12.21
C ARG A 23 -11.61 6.90 -11.25
N ILE A 24 -11.60 7.86 -10.33
CA ILE A 24 -10.61 7.91 -9.28
C ILE A 24 -11.04 7.01 -8.13
N ALA A 25 -10.13 6.20 -7.64
CA ALA A 25 -10.25 5.48 -6.40
C ALA A 25 -9.13 5.88 -5.44
N GLY A 26 -9.32 5.64 -4.14
CA GLY A 26 -8.29 5.96 -3.15
C GLY A 26 -8.76 5.75 -1.72
N THR A 27 -7.81 5.91 -0.80
CA THR A 27 -8.05 5.94 0.64
C THR A 27 -7.53 7.25 1.22
N ALA A 28 -8.23 7.78 2.21
CA ALA A 28 -7.80 8.98 2.92
C ALA A 28 -6.60 8.70 3.83
N ASN A 29 -6.48 7.48 4.32
CA ASN A 29 -5.37 7.06 5.14
C ASN A 29 -5.22 5.53 5.09
N TRP A 30 -4.00 5.04 4.97
CA TRP A 30 -3.75 3.61 5.07
C TRP A 30 -4.06 3.09 6.48
N HIS A 31 -4.36 1.80 6.58
CA HIS A 31 -4.68 1.12 7.85
C HIS A 31 -3.66 1.37 8.98
N ASP A 32 -2.41 1.69 8.64
CA ASP A 32 -1.29 1.95 9.55
C ASP A 32 -0.95 3.45 9.70
N ASN A 33 -1.82 4.33 9.22
CA ASN A 33 -1.72 5.79 9.31
C ASN A 33 -0.51 6.40 8.58
N ARG A 34 -0.06 5.80 7.47
CA ARG A 34 1.02 6.35 6.63
C ARG A 34 0.57 7.45 5.66
N GLY A 35 -0.69 7.82 5.67
CA GLY A 35 -1.25 8.85 4.79
C GLY A 35 -2.14 8.28 3.69
N ASN A 36 -2.53 9.12 2.74
CA ASN A 36 -3.45 8.81 1.67
C ASN A 36 -2.76 8.29 0.41
N HIS A 37 -3.53 7.62 -0.44
CA HIS A 37 -3.15 7.35 -1.81
C HIS A 37 -4.36 7.37 -2.74
N ASN A 38 -4.15 7.79 -3.99
CA ASN A 38 -5.16 7.79 -5.05
C ASN A 38 -4.60 7.14 -6.32
N TRP A 39 -5.48 6.45 -7.04
CA TRP A 39 -5.19 5.75 -8.28
C TRP A 39 -6.39 5.80 -9.24
N CYS A 40 -6.30 5.16 -10.37
CA CYS A 40 -7.37 5.11 -11.37
C CYS A 40 -8.03 3.72 -11.39
N GLU A 41 -9.33 3.68 -11.58
CA GLU A 41 -10.07 2.49 -11.95
C GLU A 41 -10.61 2.63 -13.37
N VAL A 42 -10.56 1.55 -14.14
CA VAL A 42 -11.03 1.47 -15.52
C VAL A 42 -12.07 0.38 -15.65
N TRP A 43 -13.10 0.64 -16.46
CA TRP A 43 -14.14 -0.34 -16.76
C TRP A 43 -13.83 -1.04 -18.08
N LEU A 44 -13.55 -2.33 -18.02
CA LEU A 44 -13.24 -3.17 -19.17
C LEU A 44 -14.01 -4.50 -19.03
N ASP A 45 -14.56 -4.98 -20.11
CA ASP A 45 -15.22 -6.29 -20.19
C ASP A 45 -16.24 -6.59 -19.07
N GLY A 46 -17.00 -5.57 -18.68
CA GLY A 46 -18.06 -5.72 -17.69
C GLY A 46 -17.63 -5.63 -16.22
N LYS A 47 -16.37 -5.31 -15.92
CA LYS A 47 -15.89 -5.11 -14.56
C LYS A 47 -14.90 -3.96 -14.41
N TRP A 48 -14.72 -3.51 -13.16
CA TRP A 48 -13.71 -2.53 -12.80
C TRP A 48 -12.37 -3.22 -12.53
N TYR A 49 -11.31 -2.62 -13.06
CA TYR A 49 -9.92 -2.93 -12.73
C TYR A 49 -9.26 -1.69 -12.16
N PHE A 50 -8.29 -1.83 -11.29
CA PHE A 50 -7.46 -0.70 -10.91
C PHE A 50 -6.14 -0.66 -11.70
N THR A 51 -5.61 0.54 -11.87
CA THR A 51 -4.29 0.80 -12.46
C THR A 51 -3.70 2.07 -11.88
N GLU A 52 -2.42 2.21 -12.03
CA GLU A 52 -1.69 3.41 -11.63
C GLU A 52 -1.24 4.23 -12.84
N TYR A 53 -0.78 5.44 -12.57
CA TYR A 53 -0.15 6.30 -13.54
C TYR A 53 1.26 5.82 -13.98
N TYR A 54 1.77 4.76 -13.38
CA TYR A 54 2.89 3.98 -13.88
C TYR A 54 2.40 2.84 -14.77
N PRO A 55 3.19 2.43 -15.78
CA PRO A 55 2.82 1.28 -16.62
C PRO A 55 2.90 0.00 -15.79
N ASN A 56 1.76 -0.44 -15.27
CA ASN A 56 1.58 -1.68 -14.52
C ASN A 56 0.47 -2.53 -15.13
N GLU A 57 0.48 -3.81 -14.81
CA GLU A 57 -0.64 -4.70 -15.12
C GLU A 57 -1.89 -4.27 -14.32
N LEU A 58 -3.07 -4.58 -14.86
CA LEU A 58 -4.33 -4.33 -14.16
C LEU A 58 -4.44 -5.16 -12.88
N ASP A 59 -5.05 -4.60 -11.85
CA ASP A 59 -5.22 -5.18 -10.53
C ASP A 59 -3.90 -5.55 -9.82
N ARG A 60 -2.81 -4.86 -10.20
CA ARG A 60 -1.49 -5.01 -9.59
C ARG A 60 -0.87 -3.66 -9.27
N SER A 61 -0.42 -3.49 -8.04
CA SER A 61 0.37 -2.34 -7.61
C SER A 61 1.06 -2.63 -6.28
N TRP A 62 2.06 -1.82 -5.95
CA TRP A 62 2.79 -1.84 -4.68
C TRP A 62 1.88 -1.72 -3.45
N PHE A 63 0.76 -1.00 -3.57
CA PHE A 63 -0.17 -0.75 -2.47
C PHE A 63 -1.19 -1.87 -2.23
N LEU A 64 -1.23 -2.92 -3.04
CA LEU A 64 -2.27 -3.94 -2.93
C LEU A 64 -2.30 -4.63 -1.55
N ALA A 65 -1.14 -4.84 -0.94
CA ALA A 65 -1.06 -5.43 0.39
C ALA A 65 -1.62 -4.49 1.48
N ASP A 66 -1.50 -3.18 1.31
CA ASP A 66 -2.12 -2.18 2.18
C ASP A 66 -3.63 -2.10 1.95
N ALA A 67 -4.05 -2.10 0.69
CA ALA A 67 -5.45 -2.14 0.30
C ALA A 67 -6.17 -3.40 0.85
N GLY A 68 -5.47 -4.52 0.91
CA GLY A 68 -5.94 -5.77 1.51
C GLY A 68 -6.11 -5.74 3.04
N LYS A 69 -5.72 -4.65 3.68
CA LYS A 69 -5.89 -4.41 5.13
C LYS A 69 -6.81 -3.23 5.44
N ALA A 70 -7.45 -2.66 4.41
CA ALA A 70 -8.38 -1.54 4.56
C ALA A 70 -9.60 -1.94 5.39
N ASP A 71 -10.15 -0.99 6.17
CA ASP A 71 -11.35 -1.21 6.97
C ASP A 71 -12.58 -0.61 6.27
N PRO A 72 -13.53 -1.43 5.77
CA PRO A 72 -14.73 -0.93 5.11
C PRO A 72 -15.66 -0.13 6.03
N LYS A 73 -15.49 -0.21 7.35
CA LYS A 73 -16.33 0.49 8.34
C LYS A 73 -15.75 1.82 8.80
N ASP A 74 -14.48 2.04 8.59
CA ASP A 74 -13.81 3.30 8.92
C ASP A 74 -13.66 4.16 7.66
N ARG A 75 -14.38 5.30 7.62
CA ARG A 75 -14.36 6.22 6.48
C ARG A 75 -12.95 6.64 6.04
N MET A 76 -12.03 6.77 6.97
CA MET A 76 -10.65 7.19 6.68
C MET A 76 -9.79 6.05 6.13
N HIS A 77 -10.04 4.83 6.59
CA HIS A 77 -9.27 3.63 6.21
C HIS A 77 -9.96 2.79 5.13
N ALA A 78 -11.18 3.16 4.74
CA ALA A 78 -11.88 2.53 3.62
C ALA A 78 -11.31 2.99 2.26
N ILE A 79 -11.56 2.19 1.24
CA ILE A 79 -11.27 2.54 -0.15
C ILE A 79 -12.54 3.03 -0.81
N TRP A 80 -12.45 4.24 -1.35
CA TRP A 80 -13.55 4.93 -2.02
C TRP A 80 -13.28 5.05 -3.51
N ALA A 81 -14.31 4.93 -4.32
CA ALA A 81 -14.24 5.24 -5.76
C ALA A 81 -15.26 6.32 -6.09
N SER A 82 -14.86 7.32 -6.88
CA SER A 82 -15.74 8.39 -7.33
C SER A 82 -16.89 7.83 -8.18
N SER A 83 -18.09 8.41 -8.02
CA SER A 83 -19.30 8.01 -8.72
C SER A 83 -19.78 9.10 -9.67
N PHE A 84 -20.36 8.70 -10.81
CA PHE A 84 -21.02 9.61 -11.74
C PHE A 84 -22.44 10.02 -11.30
N LYS A 85 -22.95 9.38 -10.24
CA LYS A 85 -24.28 9.62 -9.69
C LYS A 85 -24.21 9.88 -8.20
N PRO A 86 -25.13 10.64 -7.62
CA PRO A 86 -25.28 10.76 -6.18
C PRO A 86 -25.47 9.39 -5.53
N THR A 87 -24.79 9.14 -4.43
CA THR A 87 -24.79 7.86 -3.71
C THR A 87 -25.19 8.02 -2.24
N GLY A 88 -25.26 9.26 -1.76
CA GLY A 88 -25.37 9.57 -0.34
C GLY A 88 -24.04 9.63 0.40
N GLU A 89 -22.95 9.17 -0.24
CA GLU A 89 -21.58 9.21 0.28
C GLU A 89 -20.70 10.10 -0.60
N SER A 90 -19.59 10.59 -0.04
CA SER A 90 -18.64 11.44 -0.75
C SER A 90 -17.20 10.91 -0.63
N PHE A 91 -16.42 11.19 -1.67
CA PHE A 91 -14.99 10.87 -1.69
C PHE A 91 -14.24 11.69 -0.64
N PRO A 92 -13.44 11.08 0.25
CA PRO A 92 -12.74 11.81 1.29
C PRO A 92 -11.55 12.59 0.70
N LEU A 93 -11.75 13.87 0.43
CA LEU A 93 -10.68 14.75 -0.03
C LEU A 93 -9.78 15.11 1.16
N VAL A 94 -8.56 14.60 1.21
CA VAL A 94 -7.66 14.77 2.38
C VAL A 94 -7.25 16.22 2.64
N TRP A 95 -7.34 17.10 1.64
CA TRP A 95 -7.09 18.55 1.77
C TRP A 95 -8.33 19.33 2.21
N ASP A 96 -9.53 18.72 2.13
CA ASP A 96 -10.79 19.28 2.62
C ASP A 96 -11.80 18.18 2.95
N LEU A 97 -11.65 17.57 4.11
CA LEU A 97 -12.49 16.45 4.57
C LEU A 97 -13.97 16.81 4.78
N ARG A 98 -14.32 18.11 4.78
CA ARG A 98 -15.70 18.60 4.90
C ARG A 98 -16.37 18.74 3.54
N ASN A 99 -15.63 18.67 2.45
CA ASN A 99 -16.18 18.73 1.11
C ASN A 99 -16.94 17.44 0.79
N ASN A 100 -18.17 17.58 0.31
CA ASN A 100 -19.05 16.47 -0.07
C ASN A 100 -19.49 16.54 -1.55
N ASP A 101 -18.81 17.32 -2.37
CA ASP A 101 -19.22 17.59 -3.75
C ASP A 101 -18.91 16.43 -4.71
N VAL A 102 -18.00 15.52 -4.35
CA VAL A 102 -17.63 14.37 -5.17
C VAL A 102 -18.35 13.11 -4.66
N PRO A 103 -19.42 12.65 -5.32
CA PRO A 103 -20.08 11.41 -4.93
C PRO A 103 -19.12 10.22 -4.98
N ALA A 104 -19.25 9.30 -4.04
CA ALA A 104 -18.41 8.11 -3.99
C ALA A 104 -19.16 6.86 -3.54
N ILE A 105 -18.59 5.70 -3.82
CA ILE A 105 -19.01 4.41 -3.29
C ILE A 105 -17.83 3.76 -2.55
N ASN A 106 -18.15 3.06 -1.47
CA ASN A 106 -17.18 2.24 -0.77
C ASN A 106 -16.91 0.96 -1.59
N VAL A 107 -15.67 0.80 -2.05
CA VAL A 107 -15.22 -0.34 -2.86
C VAL A 107 -14.21 -1.22 -2.13
N THR A 108 -14.05 -1.03 -0.83
CA THR A 108 -13.06 -1.71 -0.01
C THR A 108 -13.11 -3.22 -0.18
N GLN A 109 -14.31 -3.82 -0.13
CA GLN A 109 -14.45 -5.28 -0.23
C GLN A 109 -13.80 -5.85 -1.48
N ARG A 110 -13.91 -5.16 -2.63
CA ARG A 110 -13.28 -5.60 -3.87
C ARG A 110 -11.75 -5.69 -3.74
N TYR A 111 -11.11 -4.75 -3.06
CA TYR A 111 -9.66 -4.78 -2.84
C TYR A 111 -9.23 -5.87 -1.86
N LEU A 112 -10.05 -6.12 -0.84
CA LEU A 112 -9.84 -7.25 0.07
C LEU A 112 -9.87 -8.58 -0.70
N ASP A 113 -10.86 -8.74 -1.60
CA ASP A 113 -11.03 -9.94 -2.42
C ASP A 113 -9.84 -10.13 -3.40
N ILE A 114 -9.44 -9.08 -4.13
CA ILE A 114 -8.29 -9.12 -5.04
C ILE A 114 -7.01 -9.47 -4.27
N TYR A 115 -6.77 -8.84 -3.12
CA TYR A 115 -5.60 -9.15 -2.31
C TYR A 115 -5.61 -10.60 -1.84
N GLN A 116 -6.75 -11.10 -1.38
CA GLN A 116 -6.90 -12.48 -0.93
C GLN A 116 -6.59 -13.48 -2.05
N GLU A 117 -7.09 -13.25 -3.26
CA GLU A 117 -6.80 -14.09 -4.44
C GLU A 117 -5.30 -14.09 -4.77
N VAL A 118 -4.67 -12.92 -4.81
CA VAL A 118 -3.22 -12.79 -5.07
C VAL A 118 -2.42 -13.49 -3.98
N TYR A 119 -2.75 -13.27 -2.72
CA TYR A 119 -2.05 -13.88 -1.58
C TYR A 119 -2.14 -15.40 -1.59
N GLN A 120 -3.32 -15.95 -1.84
CA GLN A 120 -3.51 -17.41 -1.97
C GLN A 120 -2.73 -18.00 -3.14
N SER A 121 -2.71 -17.30 -4.28
CA SER A 121 -1.91 -17.70 -5.44
C SER A 121 -0.40 -17.72 -5.14
N GLN A 122 0.10 -16.72 -4.41
CA GLN A 122 1.50 -16.66 -3.98
C GLN A 122 1.88 -17.82 -3.04
N LEU A 123 1.00 -18.13 -2.09
CA LEU A 123 1.19 -19.29 -1.19
C LEU A 123 1.19 -20.61 -1.94
N ALA A 124 0.21 -20.82 -2.83
CA ALA A 124 0.08 -22.06 -3.59
C ALA A 124 1.24 -22.29 -4.56
N GLY A 125 1.80 -21.22 -5.13
CA GLY A 125 2.91 -21.29 -6.06
C GLY A 125 4.24 -21.70 -5.44
N GLY A 126 4.39 -21.64 -4.12
CA GLY A 126 5.58 -22.08 -3.38
C GLY A 126 6.85 -21.24 -3.65
N ASN A 127 6.74 -20.18 -4.48
CA ASN A 127 7.87 -19.33 -4.84
C ASN A 127 8.05 -18.11 -3.95
N TYR A 128 7.15 -17.92 -3.00
CA TYR A 128 7.15 -16.77 -2.07
C TYR A 128 7.46 -17.22 -0.65
N VAL A 129 8.07 -16.32 0.10
CA VAL A 129 8.33 -16.48 1.54
C VAL A 129 8.09 -15.15 2.26
N PRO A 130 7.70 -15.18 3.55
CA PRO A 130 7.58 -13.97 4.34
C PRO A 130 8.95 -13.35 4.64
N LEU A 131 9.05 -12.04 4.45
CA LEU A 131 10.12 -11.18 4.92
C LEU A 131 9.57 -10.30 6.03
N LYS A 132 10.04 -10.52 7.26
CA LYS A 132 9.60 -9.82 8.47
C LYS A 132 10.56 -8.71 8.82
N VAL A 133 10.04 -7.52 9.08
CA VAL A 133 10.83 -6.32 9.34
C VAL A 133 10.48 -5.74 10.70
N MET A 134 11.49 -5.48 11.49
CA MET A 134 11.40 -4.76 12.76
C MET A 134 12.35 -3.58 12.75
N MET A 135 11.94 -2.46 13.35
CA MET A 135 12.79 -1.28 13.52
C MET A 135 13.08 -1.05 14.99
N PHE A 136 14.32 -0.71 15.30
CA PHE A 136 14.80 -0.43 16.66
C PHE A 136 15.47 0.95 16.75
N LYS A 137 15.56 1.49 17.98
CA LYS A 137 16.18 2.80 18.25
C LYS A 137 17.66 2.83 17.92
N ASP A 138 18.36 1.73 18.25
CA ASP A 138 19.79 1.60 17.98
C ASP A 138 20.21 0.12 17.82
N LYS A 139 21.40 -0.09 17.27
CA LYS A 139 21.96 -1.42 16.97
C LYS A 139 22.25 -2.27 18.23
N ARG A 140 22.43 -1.65 19.39
CA ARG A 140 22.85 -2.35 20.63
C ARG A 140 21.71 -3.03 21.34
N ASN A 141 20.47 -2.53 21.15
CA ASN A 141 19.28 -2.94 21.90
C ASN A 141 18.16 -3.52 21.01
N MET A 142 18.50 -4.40 20.07
CA MET A 142 17.52 -5.00 19.14
C MET A 142 16.82 -6.26 19.71
N ARG A 143 16.53 -6.28 21.02
CA ARG A 143 15.94 -7.46 21.69
C ARG A 143 14.71 -7.15 22.54
N LYS A 144 14.51 -5.89 22.95
CA LYS A 144 13.43 -5.49 23.85
C LYS A 144 12.32 -4.79 23.06
N SER A 145 11.05 -5.02 23.43
CA SER A 145 9.92 -4.35 22.81
C SER A 145 9.99 -2.83 23.02
N ASP A 146 10.44 -2.36 24.15
CA ASP A 146 10.57 -0.93 24.48
C ASP A 146 11.55 -0.17 23.57
N ASP A 147 12.45 -0.89 22.89
CA ASP A 147 13.42 -0.32 21.96
C ASP A 147 12.92 -0.35 20.50
N ARG A 148 11.73 -0.90 20.25
CA ARG A 148 11.09 -0.88 18.92
C ARG A 148 10.66 0.54 18.55
N VAL A 149 10.62 0.78 17.26
CA VAL A 149 10.19 2.06 16.68
C VAL A 149 9.17 1.81 15.58
N ALA A 150 8.05 2.53 15.63
CA ALA A 150 7.10 2.58 14.54
C ALA A 150 7.63 3.50 13.44
N ALA A 151 8.23 2.94 12.40
CA ALA A 151 8.82 3.66 11.27
C ALA A 151 8.25 3.15 9.94
N ASN A 152 8.13 4.05 8.97
CA ASN A 152 7.72 3.68 7.62
C ASN A 152 8.89 2.99 6.91
N VAL A 153 8.61 1.88 6.23
CA VAL A 153 9.58 1.11 5.44
C VAL A 153 8.95 0.79 4.10
N ASP A 154 9.63 1.16 3.02
CA ASP A 154 9.28 0.77 1.67
C ASP A 154 10.19 -0.35 1.19
N ILE A 155 9.64 -1.32 0.44
CA ILE A 155 10.40 -2.43 -0.11
C ILE A 155 10.44 -2.35 -1.64
N PHE A 156 11.65 -2.54 -2.18
CA PHE A 156 11.92 -2.49 -3.62
C PHE A 156 12.55 -3.79 -4.11
N CYS A 157 12.24 -4.16 -5.36
CA CYS A 157 12.96 -5.15 -6.13
C CYS A 157 13.59 -4.45 -7.34
N GLY A 158 14.90 -4.21 -7.30
CA GLY A 158 15.54 -3.33 -8.26
C GLY A 158 15.06 -1.88 -8.16
N LYS A 159 14.38 -1.39 -9.21
CA LYS A 159 13.80 -0.04 -9.24
C LYS A 159 12.31 0.01 -8.86
N ASP A 160 11.67 -1.14 -8.81
CA ASP A 160 10.23 -1.24 -8.64
C ASP A 160 9.89 -1.33 -7.16
N GLN A 161 9.06 -0.41 -6.68
CA GLN A 161 8.46 -0.53 -5.36
C GLN A 161 7.43 -1.66 -5.40
N ILE A 162 7.55 -2.61 -4.48
CA ILE A 162 6.67 -3.79 -4.39
C ILE A 162 5.80 -3.79 -3.13
N GLY A 163 6.03 -2.84 -2.23
CA GLY A 163 5.23 -2.68 -1.02
C GLY A 163 5.74 -1.55 -0.14
N GLY A 164 5.01 -1.34 0.93
CA GLY A 164 5.38 -0.44 2.00
C GLY A 164 4.59 -0.79 3.26
N GLY A 165 5.03 -0.28 4.41
CA GLY A 165 4.32 -0.52 5.66
C GLY A 165 4.97 0.22 6.82
N ARG A 166 4.33 0.15 7.97
CA ARG A 166 4.83 0.72 9.21
C ARG A 166 5.21 -0.39 10.18
N THR A 167 6.43 -0.35 10.69
CA THR A 167 6.88 -1.30 11.71
C THR A 167 6.16 -1.06 13.03
N ALA A 168 5.99 -2.11 13.82
CA ALA A 168 5.37 -1.99 15.13
C ALA A 168 6.25 -1.24 16.12
N GLY A 169 5.62 -0.39 16.93
CA GLY A 169 6.26 0.39 17.99
C GLY A 169 6.32 -0.33 19.35
N PRO A 170 6.77 0.37 20.41
CA PRO A 170 7.02 -0.23 21.71
C PRO A 170 5.76 -0.66 22.46
N THR A 171 4.60 -0.09 22.11
CA THR A 171 3.31 -0.37 22.78
C THR A 171 2.49 -1.47 22.10
N GLN A 172 2.95 -1.97 20.95
CA GLN A 172 2.27 -3.04 20.20
C GLN A 172 2.77 -4.41 20.64
N ASP A 173 1.98 -5.47 20.33
CA ASP A 173 2.36 -6.84 20.69
C ASP A 173 3.71 -7.22 20.09
N MET A 174 4.47 -8.04 20.84
CA MET A 174 5.80 -8.51 20.40
C MET A 174 5.76 -9.29 19.09
N ASN A 175 4.63 -9.93 18.79
CA ASN A 175 4.41 -10.69 17.56
C ASN A 175 3.96 -9.81 16.39
N ASP A 176 3.59 -8.55 16.65
CA ASP A 176 3.27 -7.61 15.59
C ASP A 176 4.56 -7.23 14.86
N VAL A 177 4.67 -7.65 13.62
CA VAL A 177 5.80 -7.35 12.75
C VAL A 177 5.29 -6.90 11.39
N LEU A 178 6.02 -5.98 10.76
CA LEU A 178 5.77 -5.66 9.36
C LEU A 178 6.20 -6.86 8.50
N GLU A 179 5.29 -7.38 7.70
CA GLU A 179 5.54 -8.56 6.85
C GLU A 179 5.25 -8.25 5.39
N PHE A 180 6.16 -8.68 4.52
CA PHE A 180 6.01 -8.67 3.08
C PHE A 180 6.11 -10.09 2.53
N MET A 181 5.20 -10.48 1.62
CA MET A 181 5.35 -11.69 0.83
C MET A 181 6.27 -11.39 -0.35
N VAL A 182 7.42 -12.05 -0.42
CA VAL A 182 8.47 -11.78 -1.40
C VAL A 182 8.91 -13.05 -2.13
N GLU A 183 9.27 -12.91 -3.39
CA GLU A 183 9.78 -14.04 -4.18
C GLU A 183 11.13 -14.51 -3.67
N LYS A 184 11.32 -15.82 -3.67
CA LYS A 184 12.59 -16.47 -3.36
C LYS A 184 13.67 -16.10 -4.37
N ASN A 185 14.91 -16.21 -3.93
CA ASN A 185 16.11 -16.06 -4.75
C ASN A 185 16.26 -14.69 -5.41
N LYS A 186 15.65 -13.67 -4.80
CA LYS A 186 15.78 -12.25 -5.21
C LYS A 186 16.46 -11.42 -4.13
N VAL A 187 16.92 -10.24 -4.56
CA VAL A 187 17.48 -9.21 -3.69
C VAL A 187 16.49 -8.07 -3.60
N TYR A 188 16.23 -7.62 -2.39
CA TYR A 188 15.33 -6.53 -2.07
C TYR A 188 16.06 -5.42 -1.35
N THR A 189 15.58 -4.19 -1.49
CA THR A 189 16.06 -3.05 -0.71
C THR A 189 14.94 -2.55 0.17
N LEU A 190 15.20 -2.47 1.48
CA LEU A 190 14.32 -1.85 2.46
C LEU A 190 14.76 -0.41 2.66
N ASN A 191 13.90 0.53 2.26
CA ASN A 191 14.18 1.95 2.37
C ASN A 191 13.39 2.57 3.53
N TYR A 192 14.07 3.40 4.32
CA TYR A 192 13.47 4.08 5.47
C TYR A 192 14.24 5.38 5.80
N PHE A 193 13.69 6.23 6.66
CA PHE A 193 14.39 7.39 7.17
C PHE A 193 15.16 7.03 8.45
N ASP A 194 16.44 7.39 8.48
CA ASP A 194 17.25 7.27 9.69
C ASP A 194 16.90 8.36 10.72
N LYS A 195 17.57 8.33 11.88
CA LYS A 195 17.36 9.32 12.97
C LYS A 195 17.65 10.79 12.57
N ASN A 196 18.39 10.99 11.48
CA ASN A 196 18.72 12.32 10.96
C ASN A 196 17.74 12.76 9.86
N GLY A 197 16.73 11.93 9.54
CA GLY A 197 15.80 12.15 8.44
C GLY A 197 16.41 11.91 7.07
N GLN A 198 17.52 11.17 6.98
CA GLN A 198 18.12 10.78 5.72
C GLN A 198 17.50 9.47 5.22
N TRP A 199 17.23 9.43 3.91
CA TRP A 199 16.74 8.25 3.24
C TRP A 199 17.85 7.23 3.09
N VAL A 200 17.73 6.07 3.70
CA VAL A 200 18.72 4.99 3.71
C VAL A 200 18.10 3.70 3.21
N GLY A 201 18.91 2.83 2.61
CA GLY A 201 18.51 1.54 2.07
C GLY A 201 19.33 0.40 2.66
N GLU A 202 18.65 -0.66 3.10
CA GLU A 202 19.27 -1.92 3.55
C GLU A 202 18.98 -3.03 2.54
N GLU A 203 20.04 -3.66 2.01
CA GLU A 203 19.91 -4.74 1.04
C GLU A 203 19.66 -6.09 1.74
N VAL A 204 18.63 -6.82 1.29
CA VAL A 204 18.23 -8.12 1.84
C VAL A 204 18.21 -9.17 0.74
N LYS A 205 19.02 -10.22 0.91
CA LYS A 205 19.05 -11.40 0.00
C LYS A 205 18.09 -12.46 0.53
N VAL A 206 16.98 -12.64 -0.15
CA VAL A 206 15.99 -13.67 0.16
C VAL A 206 16.37 -14.97 -0.54
N LYS A 207 16.39 -16.06 0.22
CA LYS A 207 16.62 -17.43 -0.27
C LYS A 207 15.34 -18.24 -0.15
N GLU A 208 15.46 -19.54 0.15
CA GLU A 208 14.34 -20.49 0.21
C GLU A 208 13.50 -20.40 1.50
N LYS A 209 13.97 -19.71 2.52
CA LYS A 209 13.34 -19.66 3.86
C LYS A 209 12.87 -18.26 4.21
N PRO A 210 11.86 -18.13 5.09
CA PRO A 210 11.49 -16.85 5.69
C PRO A 210 12.70 -16.08 6.22
N VAL A 211 12.68 -14.77 6.06
CA VAL A 211 13.76 -13.87 6.48
C VAL A 211 13.24 -12.89 7.53
N GLU A 212 14.00 -12.70 8.60
CA GLU A 212 13.75 -11.67 9.61
C GLU A 212 14.86 -10.61 9.52
N VAL A 213 14.45 -9.35 9.38
CA VAL A 213 15.35 -8.20 9.29
C VAL A 213 15.12 -7.26 10.46
N LYS A 214 16.20 -6.92 11.14
CA LYS A 214 16.22 -5.94 12.24
C LYS A 214 16.94 -4.69 11.78
N LEU A 215 16.18 -3.66 11.47
CA LEU A 215 16.67 -2.34 11.12
C LEU A 215 16.87 -1.49 12.40
N HIS A 216 17.63 -0.41 12.28
CA HIS A 216 17.84 0.57 13.36
C HIS A 216 17.92 1.99 12.79
N LEU A 217 17.52 2.97 13.59
CA LEU A 217 17.58 4.38 13.26
C LEU A 217 19.02 4.93 13.36
#